data_d6bf0fac0521f4fc1cd8a95fc479a0d8
#
_entry.id   d6bf0fac0521f4fc1cd8a95fc479a0d8
#
_cell.length_a   1.000
_cell.length_b   1.000
_cell.length_c   1.000
_cell.angle_alpha   90.00
_cell.angle_beta   90.00
_cell.angle_gamma   90.00
#
_symmetry.space_group_name_H-M   'P 1'
#
loop_
_entity.id
_entity.type
_entity.pdbx_description
1 polymer ?
#
loop_
_entity_poly.entity_id
_entity_poly.type
_entity_poly.pdbx_seq_one_letter_code
_entity_poly.pdbx_strand_id
1 'polypeptide(L)'
;MTSSLFRLVCGPAVLTNAPAGWATEMLRDGEVAIVPDAEGLASIHAVARALDATAVAVVRGEDDAAAQERTVMAHAGPLALIWVASGFSDDARAWAQKRAPMTLLIEADGDLPQDERRRVERFVSILSGQAA
;
A
#
# COMPACT_ATOMS: atom_id res chain seq x y z
N MET A 1 6.94 -15.10 16.53
CA MET A 1 5.95 -14.30 15.81
C MET A 1 6.65 -13.20 15.03
N THR A 2 6.46 -13.16 13.73
CA THR A 2 7.14 -12.19 12.88
C THR A 2 6.33 -10.90 12.80
N SER A 3 6.93 -9.78 13.17
CA SER A 3 6.30 -8.48 13.01
C SER A 3 6.39 -8.04 11.56
N SER A 4 5.37 -7.36 11.07
CA SER A 4 5.39 -6.79 9.73
C SER A 4 6.44 -5.67 9.65
N LEU A 5 7.18 -5.61 8.55
CA LEU A 5 8.21 -4.60 8.33
C LEU A 5 7.63 -3.29 7.80
N PHE A 6 6.50 -3.36 7.11
CA PHE A 6 5.91 -2.20 6.46
C PHE A 6 4.41 -2.39 6.29
N ARG A 7 3.75 -1.31 5.91
CA ARG A 7 2.33 -1.32 5.53
C ARG A 7 2.20 -0.78 4.13
N LEU A 8 1.44 -1.48 3.29
CA LEU A 8 1.10 -1.02 1.94
C LEU A 8 -0.35 -0.57 1.93
N VAL A 9 -0.59 0.67 1.49
CA VAL A 9 -1.93 1.19 1.28
C VAL A 9 -2.09 1.51 -0.20
N CYS A 10 -3.07 0.92 -0.85
CA CYS A 10 -3.28 1.09 -2.28
C CYS A 10 -4.70 0.73 -2.67
N GLY A 11 -5.08 1.06 -3.90
CA GLY A 11 -6.33 0.57 -4.49
C GLY A 11 -6.18 -0.89 -4.95
N PRO A 12 -7.32 -1.56 -5.22
CA PRO A 12 -7.30 -2.99 -5.57
C PRO A 12 -6.50 -3.32 -6.83
N ALA A 13 -6.57 -2.47 -7.85
CA ALA A 13 -5.94 -2.75 -9.16
C ALA A 13 -4.43 -2.93 -9.07
N VAL A 14 -3.78 -2.28 -8.11
CA VAL A 14 -2.33 -2.41 -7.90
C VAL A 14 -1.94 -3.87 -7.68
N LEU A 15 -2.77 -4.61 -6.98
CA LEU A 15 -2.49 -6.01 -6.64
C LEU A 15 -3.11 -6.98 -7.63
N THR A 16 -4.34 -6.73 -8.09
CA THR A 16 -5.04 -7.65 -8.98
C THR A 16 -4.46 -7.65 -10.38
N ASN A 17 -3.86 -6.55 -10.82
CA ASN A 17 -3.25 -6.41 -12.16
C ASN A 17 -1.74 -6.60 -12.14
N ALA A 18 -1.14 -6.95 -11.01
CA ALA A 18 0.27 -7.23 -10.91
C ALA A 18 0.60 -8.61 -11.54
N PRO A 19 1.86 -8.85 -11.93
CA PRO A 19 2.25 -10.17 -12.41
C PRO A 19 1.95 -11.26 -11.39
N ALA A 20 1.66 -12.46 -11.87
CA ALA A 20 1.31 -13.60 -11.02
C ALA A 20 2.41 -13.85 -9.98
N GLY A 21 2.01 -13.96 -8.71
CA GLY A 21 2.92 -14.23 -7.61
C GLY A 21 3.66 -13.02 -7.05
N TRP A 22 3.62 -11.88 -7.74
CA TRP A 22 4.35 -10.68 -7.29
C TRP A 22 3.87 -10.19 -5.92
N ALA A 23 2.55 -10.06 -5.78
CA ALA A 23 1.97 -9.55 -4.53
C ALA A 23 2.27 -10.47 -3.35
N THR A 24 2.09 -11.77 -3.54
CA THR A 24 2.36 -12.76 -2.49
C THR A 24 3.82 -12.72 -2.04
N GLU A 25 4.73 -12.61 -2.99
CA GLU A 25 6.16 -12.61 -2.69
C GLU A 25 6.61 -11.29 -2.04
N MET A 26 6.22 -10.15 -2.64
CA MET A 26 6.66 -8.84 -2.16
C MET A 26 6.05 -8.47 -0.82
N LEU A 27 4.82 -8.89 -0.57
CA LEU A 27 4.07 -8.45 0.61
C LEU A 27 4.08 -9.48 1.73
N ARG A 28 4.95 -10.48 1.64
CA ARG A 28 5.06 -11.53 2.66
C ARG A 28 5.35 -10.97 4.05
N ASP A 29 6.21 -9.96 4.14
CA ASP A 29 6.62 -9.35 5.40
C ASP A 29 5.93 -8.01 5.66
N GLY A 30 4.84 -7.72 4.97
CA GLY A 30 4.10 -6.48 5.10
C GLY A 30 2.64 -6.69 5.40
N GLU A 31 2.00 -5.62 5.85
CA GLU A 31 0.55 -5.56 6.02
C GLU A 31 -0.03 -4.80 4.83
N VAL A 32 -1.16 -5.28 4.31
CA VAL A 32 -1.84 -4.63 3.19
C VAL A 32 -3.18 -4.09 3.67
N ALA A 33 -3.47 -2.85 3.31
CA ALA A 33 -4.77 -2.25 3.53
C ALA A 33 -5.25 -1.63 2.22
N ILE A 34 -6.48 -1.92 1.84
CA ILE A 34 -7.03 -1.51 0.57
C ILE A 34 -7.94 -0.30 0.75
N VAL A 35 -7.73 0.72 -0.09
CA VAL A 35 -8.67 1.82 -0.23
C VAL A 35 -9.73 1.36 -1.21
N PRO A 36 -11.02 1.28 -0.80
CA PRO A 36 -12.05 0.73 -1.67
C PRO A 36 -12.25 1.55 -2.94
N ASP A 37 -12.60 0.86 -4.01
CA ASP A 37 -12.99 1.48 -5.27
C ASP A 37 -14.51 1.33 -5.48
N ALA A 38 -14.98 1.70 -6.68
CA ALA A 38 -16.40 1.65 -7.01
C ALA A 38 -16.94 0.22 -7.08
N GLU A 39 -16.06 -0.78 -7.27
CA GLU A 39 -16.47 -2.18 -7.35
C GLU A 39 -16.70 -2.83 -5.98
N GLY A 40 -16.24 -2.19 -4.92
CA GLY A 40 -16.52 -2.61 -3.56
C GLY A 40 -16.05 -4.02 -3.24
N LEU A 41 -16.99 -4.85 -2.78
CA LEU A 41 -16.68 -6.20 -2.27
C LEU A 41 -16.06 -7.11 -3.32
N ALA A 42 -16.42 -6.97 -4.58
CA ALA A 42 -15.85 -7.78 -5.67
C ALA A 42 -14.33 -7.54 -5.79
N SER A 43 -13.91 -6.28 -5.70
CA SER A 43 -12.49 -5.94 -5.74
C SER A 43 -11.74 -6.49 -4.52
N ILE A 44 -12.35 -6.45 -3.35
CA ILE A 44 -11.75 -6.98 -2.13
C ILE A 44 -11.53 -8.49 -2.24
N HIS A 45 -12.52 -9.21 -2.78
CA HIS A 45 -12.37 -10.65 -3.02
C HIS A 45 -11.25 -10.95 -4.03
N ALA A 46 -11.11 -10.14 -5.07
CA ALA A 46 -10.04 -10.31 -6.06
C ALA A 46 -8.67 -10.10 -5.41
N VAL A 47 -8.53 -9.09 -4.54
CA VAL A 47 -7.29 -8.85 -3.80
C VAL A 47 -6.97 -10.03 -2.89
N ALA A 48 -7.94 -10.54 -2.16
CA ALA A 48 -7.74 -11.68 -1.27
C ALA A 48 -7.20 -12.88 -2.04
N ARG A 49 -7.73 -13.13 -3.24
CA ARG A 49 -7.22 -14.21 -4.11
C ARG A 49 -5.79 -13.94 -4.58
N ALA A 50 -5.49 -12.69 -4.96
CA ALA A 50 -4.15 -12.32 -5.41
C ALA A 50 -3.10 -12.49 -4.30
N LEU A 51 -3.49 -12.32 -3.05
CA LEU A 51 -2.62 -12.45 -1.88
C LEU A 51 -2.66 -13.86 -1.27
N ASP A 52 -3.50 -14.73 -1.79
CA ASP A 52 -3.75 -16.06 -1.20
C ASP A 52 -4.14 -15.92 0.28
N ALA A 53 -5.07 -15.01 0.56
CA ALA A 53 -5.49 -14.67 1.91
C ALA A 53 -6.99 -14.90 2.08
N THR A 54 -7.41 -15.14 3.32
CA THR A 54 -8.82 -15.31 3.65
C THR A 54 -9.51 -14.02 4.01
N ALA A 55 -8.72 -12.99 4.36
CA ALA A 55 -9.24 -11.68 4.72
C ALA A 55 -8.25 -10.59 4.32
N VAL A 56 -8.76 -9.40 4.04
CA VAL A 56 -7.95 -8.25 3.65
C VAL A 56 -8.42 -7.04 4.47
N ALA A 57 -7.47 -6.30 5.03
CA ALA A 57 -7.79 -5.05 5.73
C ALA A 57 -8.24 -3.99 4.74
N VAL A 58 -9.21 -3.18 5.13
CA VAL A 58 -9.77 -2.13 4.29
C VAL A 58 -9.69 -0.81 5.03
N VAL A 59 -9.16 0.21 4.36
CA VAL A 59 -9.16 1.58 4.88
C VAL A 59 -10.54 2.18 4.59
N ARG A 60 -11.08 2.94 5.55
CA ARG A 60 -12.38 3.56 5.34
C ARG A 60 -12.37 4.48 4.13
N GLY A 61 -13.35 4.31 3.22
CA GLY A 61 -13.52 5.20 2.08
C GLY A 61 -14.11 6.55 2.51
N GLU A 62 -13.59 7.62 1.97
CA GLU A 62 -14.03 8.98 2.26
C GLU A 62 -14.58 9.66 1.00
N ASP A 63 -15.37 10.74 1.19
CA ASP A 63 -16.05 11.41 0.09
C ASP A 63 -15.12 12.32 -0.73
N ASP A 64 -14.05 12.82 -0.13
CA ASP A 64 -13.13 13.70 -0.84
C ASP A 64 -11.68 13.27 -0.64
N ALA A 65 -10.80 13.77 -1.51
CA ALA A 65 -9.39 13.38 -1.53
C ALA A 65 -8.66 13.78 -0.24
N ALA A 66 -8.95 14.97 0.30
CA ALA A 66 -8.29 15.44 1.51
C ALA A 66 -8.67 14.58 2.71
N ALA A 67 -9.94 14.23 2.85
CA ALA A 67 -10.41 13.35 3.91
C ALA A 67 -9.80 11.94 3.77
N GLN A 68 -9.70 11.44 2.54
CA GLN A 68 -9.09 10.14 2.28
C GLN A 68 -7.63 10.12 2.67
N GLU A 69 -6.89 11.19 2.37
CA GLU A 69 -5.49 11.30 2.80
C GLU A 69 -5.35 11.27 4.31
N ARG A 70 -6.19 12.02 5.02
CA ARG A 70 -6.14 12.04 6.49
C ARG A 70 -6.43 10.66 7.09
N THR A 71 -7.37 9.93 6.51
CA THR A 71 -7.71 8.59 6.96
C THR A 71 -6.55 7.62 6.74
N VAL A 72 -5.89 7.69 5.58
CA VAL A 72 -4.72 6.85 5.29
C VAL A 72 -3.56 7.20 6.24
N MET A 73 -3.30 8.49 6.43
CA MET A 73 -2.22 8.93 7.31
C MET A 73 -2.45 8.44 8.75
N ALA A 74 -3.69 8.49 9.23
CA ALA A 74 -4.03 7.97 10.55
C ALA A 74 -3.87 6.45 10.62
N HIS A 75 -4.17 5.74 9.54
CA HIS A 75 -4.06 4.29 9.47
C HIS A 75 -2.59 3.82 9.45
N ALA A 76 -1.68 4.65 8.97
CA ALA A 76 -0.28 4.25 8.76
C ALA A 76 0.41 3.75 10.03
N GLY A 77 0.13 4.37 11.18
CA GLY A 77 0.74 3.95 12.44
C GLY A 77 2.26 4.11 12.43
N PRO A 78 2.98 3.29 13.23
CA PRO A 78 4.43 3.43 13.35
C PRO A 78 5.25 2.66 12.31
N LEU A 79 4.62 1.89 11.44
CA LEU A 79 5.34 1.09 10.45
C LEU A 79 5.85 1.95 9.30
N ALA A 80 6.90 1.49 8.63
CA ALA A 80 7.26 2.02 7.32
C ALA A 80 6.05 1.89 6.39
N LEU A 81 5.88 2.83 5.48
CA LEU A 81 4.67 2.91 4.66
C LEU A 81 5.01 2.98 3.18
N ILE A 82 4.31 2.17 2.39
CA ILE A 82 4.24 2.31 0.94
C ILE A 82 2.81 2.73 0.64
N TRP A 83 2.63 3.92 0.08
CA TRP A 83 1.30 4.46 -0.20
C TRP A 83 1.19 4.77 -1.68
N VAL A 84 0.25 4.10 -2.35
CA VAL A 84 -0.01 4.27 -3.78
C VAL A 84 -1.34 4.99 -3.95
N ALA A 85 -1.34 6.10 -4.66
CA ALA A 85 -2.55 6.87 -4.95
C ALA A 85 -2.36 7.61 -6.28
N SER A 86 -3.46 8.12 -6.85
CA SER A 86 -3.38 8.86 -8.11
C SER A 86 -2.67 10.20 -7.97
N GLY A 87 -2.59 10.75 -6.77
CA GLY A 87 -1.89 11.99 -6.49
C GLY A 87 -1.81 12.24 -5.00
N PHE A 88 -0.95 13.17 -4.59
CA PHE A 88 -0.76 13.53 -3.19
C PHE A 88 -0.76 15.04 -3.04
N SER A 89 -1.39 15.53 -1.98
CA SER A 89 -1.35 16.96 -1.64
C SER A 89 0.03 17.34 -1.07
N ASP A 90 0.29 18.64 -0.99
CA ASP A 90 1.50 19.14 -0.34
C ASP A 90 1.55 18.72 1.13
N ASP A 91 0.41 18.70 1.79
CA ASP A 91 0.31 18.24 3.19
C ASP A 91 0.72 16.78 3.33
N ALA A 92 0.26 15.91 2.43
CA ALA A 92 0.64 14.49 2.46
C ALA A 92 2.13 14.31 2.23
N ARG A 93 2.71 15.05 1.28
CA ARG A 93 4.14 15.00 0.99
C ARG A 93 4.98 15.48 2.16
N ALA A 94 4.56 16.57 2.80
CA ALA A 94 5.25 17.10 3.99
C ALA A 94 5.18 16.12 5.15
N TRP A 95 4.02 15.51 5.35
CA TRP A 95 3.82 14.50 6.38
C TRP A 95 4.76 13.31 6.16
N ALA A 96 4.86 12.83 4.91
CA ALA A 96 5.72 11.70 4.57
C ALA A 96 7.19 12.00 4.86
N GLN A 97 7.64 13.22 4.54
CA GLN A 97 9.03 13.63 4.77
C GLN A 97 9.39 13.68 6.26
N LYS A 98 8.42 13.98 7.10
CA LYS A 98 8.65 14.11 8.55
C LYS A 98 8.53 12.79 9.31
N ARG A 99 8.03 11.75 8.64
CA ARG A 99 7.88 10.46 9.32
C ARG A 99 9.21 9.81 9.57
N ALA A 100 9.34 9.28 10.77
CA ALA A 100 10.42 8.37 11.09
C ALA A 100 9.83 7.04 11.25
N PRO A 101 9.25 6.25 10.74
CA PRO A 101 9.84 5.36 9.76
C PRO A 101 9.74 5.88 8.32
N MET A 102 10.48 5.23 7.44
CA MET A 102 10.57 5.57 6.03
C MET A 102 9.21 5.45 5.33
N THR A 103 8.93 6.40 4.45
CA THR A 103 7.67 6.42 3.70
C THR A 103 7.96 6.56 2.21
N LEU A 104 7.35 5.69 1.41
CA LEU A 104 7.44 5.75 -0.05
C LEU A 104 6.05 6.12 -0.60
N LEU A 105 5.97 7.27 -1.28
CA LEU A 105 4.75 7.70 -1.97
C LEU A 105 4.90 7.39 -3.45
N ILE A 106 3.91 6.70 -4.02
CA ILE A 106 3.91 6.34 -5.44
C ILE A 106 2.64 6.86 -6.08
N GLU A 107 2.79 7.69 -7.12
CA GLU A 107 1.65 8.14 -7.91
C GLU A 107 1.41 7.14 -9.03
N ALA A 108 0.23 6.53 -9.02
CA ALA A 108 -0.20 5.60 -10.06
C ALA A 108 -1.72 5.59 -10.10
N ASP A 109 -2.26 5.57 -11.30
CA ASP A 109 -3.71 5.57 -11.51
C ASP A 109 -4.14 4.17 -11.91
N GLY A 110 -4.51 3.37 -10.93
CA GLY A 110 -4.88 1.97 -11.13
C GLY A 110 -3.68 1.04 -11.03
N ASP A 111 -3.22 0.54 -12.17
CA ASP A 111 -2.11 -0.41 -12.21
C ASP A 111 -0.80 0.22 -11.76
N LEU A 112 0.06 -0.60 -11.19
CA LEU A 112 1.40 -0.16 -10.83
C LEU A 112 2.36 -0.51 -11.97
N PRO A 113 2.97 0.50 -12.65
CA PRO A 113 3.92 0.24 -13.73
C PRO A 113 5.15 -0.52 -13.26
N GLN A 114 5.85 -1.15 -14.21
CA GLN A 114 7.00 -1.99 -13.88
C GLN A 114 8.09 -1.23 -13.13
N ASP A 115 8.41 -0.02 -13.53
CA ASP A 115 9.42 0.81 -12.85
C ASP A 115 9.00 1.15 -11.44
N GLU A 116 7.71 1.39 -11.19
CA GLU A 116 7.20 1.62 -9.85
C GLU A 116 7.21 0.34 -9.01
N ARG A 117 6.91 -0.82 -9.62
CA ARG A 117 7.07 -2.10 -8.92
C ARG A 117 8.52 -2.31 -8.48
N ARG A 118 9.49 -1.92 -9.31
CA ARG A 118 10.91 -2.01 -8.94
C ARG A 118 11.25 -1.11 -7.76
N ARG A 119 10.62 0.06 -7.68
CA ARG A 119 10.80 0.94 -6.52
C ARG A 119 10.29 0.29 -5.24
N VAL A 120 9.13 -0.36 -5.31
CA VAL A 120 8.59 -1.11 -4.17
C VAL A 120 9.54 -2.23 -3.77
N GLU A 121 10.03 -3.02 -4.73
CA GLU A 121 10.95 -4.12 -4.49
C GLU A 121 12.23 -3.64 -3.79
N ARG A 122 12.77 -2.53 -4.27
CA ARG A 122 13.98 -1.94 -3.68
C ARG A 122 13.72 -1.46 -2.26
N PHE A 123 12.60 -0.81 -2.03
CA PHE A 123 12.22 -0.31 -0.71
C PHE A 123 12.07 -1.47 0.29
N VAL A 124 11.37 -2.54 -0.11
CA VAL A 124 11.20 -3.72 0.72
C VAL A 124 12.54 -4.39 1.01
N SER A 125 13.41 -4.45 0.01
CA SER A 125 14.76 -5.01 0.17
C SER A 125 15.59 -4.24 1.20
N ILE A 126 15.51 -2.91 1.16
CA ILE A 126 16.20 -2.06 2.14
C ILE A 126 15.67 -2.32 3.54
N LEU A 127 14.36 -2.39 3.71
CA LEU A 127 13.76 -2.67 5.02
C LEU A 127 14.16 -4.05 5.54
N SER A 128 14.18 -5.06 4.68
CA SER A 128 14.59 -6.41 5.06
C SER A 128 16.06 -6.45 5.48
N GLY A 129 16.91 -5.71 4.79
CA GLY A 129 18.33 -5.59 5.14
C GLY A 129 18.53 -4.90 6.47
N GLN A 130 17.72 -3.88 6.79
CA GLN A 130 17.80 -3.20 8.08
C GLN A 130 17.29 -4.07 9.23
N ALA A 131 16.33 -4.96 8.94
CA ALA A 131 15.76 -5.85 9.95
C ALA A 131 16.70 -7.02 10.27
N ALA A 132 17.58 -7.35 9.35
CA ALA A 132 18.57 -8.40 9.55
C ALA A 132 19.72 -7.89 10.40
#